data_64f212615bb90119e8ea9e0e23b0fe46
#
_entry.id   64f212615bb90119e8ea9e0e23b0fe46
#
_cell.length_a   1.000
_cell.length_b   1.000
_cell.length_c   1.000
_cell.angle_alpha   90.00
_cell.angle_beta   90.00
_cell.angle_gamma   90.00
#
_symmetry.space_group_name_H-M   'P 1'
#
loop_
_entity.id
_entity.type
_entity.pdbx_description
1 polymer ?
#
loop_
_entity_poly.entity_id
_entity_poly.type
_entity_poly.pdbx_seq_one_letter_code
_entity_poly.pdbx_strand_id
1 'polypeptide(L)'
;MKKILLIFILIIFSNCQDHKIENNFKPQENQVLTVEEDFNTFFEKFKKDSVFQKQRVVFPLKVRVFNIDNLKTEENSLEEENYELLRIDENEVSMEKKISKDSVKIILKGKDNGIYIETQFLKDKGIWKLE
;
A
#
# COMPACT_ATOMS: atom_id res chain seq x y z
N MET A 1 -49.96 73.80 -5.45
CA MET A 1 -48.50 73.63 -5.54
C MET A 1 -48.20 72.19 -5.48
N LYS A 2 -48.12 71.52 -6.64
CA LYS A 2 -47.87 70.09 -6.76
C LYS A 2 -46.43 69.87 -7.24
N LYS A 3 -45.59 69.29 -6.40
CA LYS A 3 -44.22 68.93 -6.75
C LYS A 3 -44.22 67.61 -7.51
N ILE A 4 -43.85 67.69 -8.78
CA ILE A 4 -43.66 66.50 -9.65
C ILE A 4 -42.27 65.99 -9.39
N LEU A 5 -42.17 64.75 -8.82
CA LEU A 5 -40.96 64.09 -8.60
C LEU A 5 -40.65 63.27 -9.86
N LEU A 6 -39.64 63.69 -10.60
CA LEU A 6 -39.15 63.02 -11.81
C LEU A 6 -38.18 61.88 -11.36
N ILE A 7 -38.65 60.67 -11.47
CA ILE A 7 -37.80 59.46 -11.23
C ILE A 7 -37.06 59.15 -12.51
N PHE A 8 -35.76 59.38 -12.53
CA PHE A 8 -34.87 58.92 -13.60
C PHE A 8 -34.59 57.44 -13.39
N ILE A 9 -35.16 56.61 -14.26
CA ILE A 9 -34.84 55.21 -14.30
C ILE A 9 -33.62 55.05 -15.23
N LEU A 10 -32.47 54.80 -14.63
CA LEU A 10 -31.24 54.45 -15.31
C LEU A 10 -31.30 52.98 -15.70
N ILE A 11 -31.58 52.72 -16.97
CA ILE A 11 -31.53 51.38 -17.55
C ILE A 11 -30.05 51.10 -17.85
N ILE A 12 -29.44 50.30 -17.00
CA ILE A 12 -28.10 49.78 -17.26
C ILE A 12 -28.23 48.59 -18.20
N PHE A 13 -27.91 48.79 -19.47
CA PHE A 13 -27.75 47.71 -20.43
C PHE A 13 -26.46 46.94 -20.06
N SER A 14 -26.62 45.83 -19.39
CA SER A 14 -25.55 44.88 -19.20
C SER A 14 -25.24 44.21 -20.56
N ASN A 15 -24.13 44.60 -21.17
CA ASN A 15 -23.58 43.96 -22.33
C ASN A 15 -23.12 42.53 -21.93
N CYS A 16 -23.95 41.54 -22.23
CA CYS A 16 -23.58 40.14 -22.16
C CYS A 16 -22.67 39.90 -23.37
N GLN A 17 -21.36 39.98 -23.18
CA GLN A 17 -20.40 39.45 -24.12
C GLN A 17 -20.44 37.92 -23.98
N ASP A 18 -20.95 37.23 -25.00
CA ASP A 18 -20.80 35.81 -25.17
C ASP A 18 -19.31 35.48 -25.30
N HIS A 19 -18.73 35.17 -24.17
CA HIS A 19 -17.40 34.54 -24.14
C HIS A 19 -17.59 33.09 -24.53
N LYS A 20 -17.37 32.80 -25.82
CA LYS A 20 -17.21 31.45 -26.31
C LYS A 20 -16.00 30.84 -25.59
N ILE A 21 -16.26 30.18 -24.47
CA ILE A 21 -15.28 29.33 -23.83
C ILE A 21 -15.14 28.10 -24.74
N GLU A 22 -14.15 28.13 -25.63
CA GLU A 22 -13.63 26.91 -26.22
C GLU A 22 -13.08 26.04 -25.06
N ASN A 23 -13.94 25.16 -24.56
CA ASN A 23 -13.54 24.10 -23.68
C ASN A 23 -12.63 23.15 -24.49
N ASN A 24 -11.34 23.48 -24.57
CA ASN A 24 -10.29 22.52 -24.83
C ASN A 24 -10.22 21.59 -23.62
N PHE A 25 -11.21 20.72 -23.48
CA PHE A 25 -11.15 19.55 -22.62
C PHE A 25 -10.11 18.61 -23.27
N LYS A 26 -8.83 18.86 -23.00
CA LYS A 26 -7.86 17.78 -23.04
C LYS A 26 -8.34 16.77 -21.98
N PRO A 27 -8.56 15.50 -22.35
CA PRO A 27 -8.80 14.48 -21.34
C PRO A 27 -7.60 14.55 -20.39
N GLN A 28 -7.86 14.99 -19.16
CA GLN A 28 -6.88 14.88 -18.11
C GLN A 28 -6.74 13.39 -17.89
N GLU A 29 -5.67 12.83 -18.43
CA GLU A 29 -5.23 11.47 -18.15
C GLU A 29 -5.26 11.35 -16.63
N ASN A 30 -6.19 10.55 -16.12
CA ASN A 30 -6.31 10.27 -14.72
C ASN A 30 -4.97 9.71 -14.28
N GLN A 31 -4.09 10.58 -13.81
CA GLN A 31 -2.95 10.16 -13.02
C GLN A 31 -3.55 9.50 -11.78
N VAL A 32 -3.69 8.19 -11.84
CA VAL A 32 -3.89 7.37 -10.66
C VAL A 32 -2.67 7.68 -9.80
N LEU A 33 -2.86 8.52 -8.79
CA LEU A 33 -1.87 8.74 -7.75
C LEU A 33 -1.71 7.38 -7.07
N THR A 34 -0.77 6.58 -7.57
CA THR A 34 -0.35 5.38 -6.87
C THR A 34 0.34 5.85 -5.60
N VAL A 35 -0.39 5.79 -4.49
CA VAL A 35 0.20 6.03 -3.17
C VAL A 35 1.21 4.92 -2.96
N GLU A 36 2.49 5.26 -3.10
CA GLU A 36 3.56 4.32 -2.80
C GLU A 36 3.64 4.09 -1.29
N GLU A 37 3.36 2.87 -0.87
CA GLU A 37 3.44 2.47 0.53
C GLU A 37 4.91 2.37 0.97
N ASP A 38 5.25 3.04 2.07
CA ASP A 38 6.57 2.91 2.70
C ASP A 38 6.70 1.54 3.39
N PHE A 39 7.81 0.84 3.15
CA PHE A 39 7.99 -0.51 3.67
C PHE A 39 8.04 -0.57 5.19
N ASN A 40 8.67 0.38 5.86
CA ASN A 40 8.80 0.32 7.31
C ASN A 40 7.45 0.54 7.98
N THR A 41 6.66 1.50 7.49
CA THR A 41 5.29 1.75 7.97
C THR A 41 4.40 0.52 7.75
N PHE A 42 4.46 -0.07 6.56
CA PHE A 42 3.77 -1.32 6.25
C PHE A 42 4.19 -2.44 7.20
N PHE A 43 5.48 -2.67 7.36
CA PHE A 43 6.01 -3.80 8.14
C PHE A 43 5.69 -3.68 9.63
N GLU A 44 5.72 -2.47 10.20
CA GLU A 44 5.30 -2.24 11.59
C GLU A 44 3.81 -2.59 11.80
N LYS A 45 2.95 -2.28 10.85
CA LYS A 45 1.56 -2.68 10.91
C LYS A 45 1.39 -4.18 10.68
N PHE A 46 2.12 -4.75 9.72
CA PHE A 46 2.10 -6.18 9.39
C PHE A 46 2.45 -7.05 10.61
N LYS A 47 3.42 -6.67 11.41
CA LYS A 47 3.80 -7.39 12.64
C LYS A 47 2.73 -7.36 13.73
N LYS A 48 1.91 -6.32 13.79
CA LYS A 48 1.01 -6.04 14.93
C LYS A 48 -0.46 -6.35 14.68
N ASP A 49 -0.89 -6.26 13.44
CA ASP A 49 -2.29 -6.39 13.05
C ASP A 49 -2.51 -7.69 12.28
N SER A 50 -3.14 -8.66 12.95
CA SER A 50 -3.37 -9.99 12.38
C SER A 50 -4.30 -10.01 11.17
N VAL A 51 -5.29 -9.12 11.13
CA VAL A 51 -6.21 -8.99 10.01
C VAL A 51 -5.47 -8.39 8.81
N PHE A 52 -4.74 -7.32 9.05
CA PHE A 52 -3.90 -6.68 8.03
C PHE A 52 -2.86 -7.66 7.50
N GLN A 53 -2.21 -8.44 8.38
CA GLN A 53 -1.22 -9.43 7.98
C GLN A 53 -1.81 -10.43 6.97
N LYS A 54 -2.95 -11.04 7.26
CA LYS A 54 -3.63 -11.98 6.36
C LYS A 54 -4.00 -11.34 5.02
N GLN A 55 -4.48 -10.10 5.02
CA GLN A 55 -4.84 -9.38 3.79
C GLN A 55 -3.63 -9.07 2.90
N ARG A 56 -2.42 -9.14 3.45
CA ARG A 56 -1.17 -8.79 2.77
C ARG A 56 -0.30 -10.01 2.46
N VAL A 57 -0.80 -11.22 2.65
CA VAL A 57 -0.17 -12.48 2.20
C VAL A 57 -0.80 -12.90 0.88
N VAL A 58 0.02 -13.32 -0.06
CA VAL A 58 -0.44 -13.93 -1.32
C VAL A 58 -0.52 -15.44 -1.12
N PHE A 59 -1.73 -15.99 -1.24
CA PHE A 59 -1.97 -17.42 -1.10
C PHE A 59 -2.17 -18.10 -2.46
N PRO A 60 -1.73 -19.37 -2.62
CA PRO A 60 -0.97 -20.14 -1.65
C PRO A 60 0.44 -19.58 -1.44
N LEU A 61 0.84 -19.43 -0.18
CA LEU A 61 2.18 -18.94 0.17
C LEU A 61 3.20 -20.06 -0.05
N LYS A 62 4.23 -19.79 -0.85
CA LYS A 62 5.33 -20.73 -1.05
C LYS A 62 6.26 -20.70 0.15
N VAL A 63 6.45 -21.84 0.78
CA VAL A 63 7.34 -22.00 1.91
C VAL A 63 8.43 -23.01 1.62
N ARG A 64 9.64 -22.73 2.10
CA ARG A 64 10.76 -23.67 2.04
C ARG A 64 11.09 -24.12 3.44
N VAL A 65 11.06 -25.42 3.64
CA VAL A 65 11.36 -26.04 4.93
C VAL A 65 12.61 -26.91 4.76
N PHE A 66 13.59 -26.68 5.61
CA PHE A 66 14.74 -27.56 5.68
C PHE A 66 14.40 -28.80 6.52
N ASN A 67 14.36 -29.94 5.88
CA ASN A 67 14.12 -31.22 6.54
C ASN A 67 15.45 -31.76 7.07
N ILE A 68 15.56 -31.85 8.40
CA ILE A 68 16.78 -32.27 9.07
C ILE A 68 17.05 -33.78 8.91
N ASP A 69 16.03 -34.60 8.69
CA ASP A 69 16.13 -36.04 8.60
C ASP A 69 16.79 -36.48 7.28
N ASN A 70 16.49 -35.75 6.21
CA ASN A 70 17.05 -36.07 4.88
C ASN A 70 18.04 -35.00 4.38
N LEU A 71 18.30 -33.96 5.17
CA LEU A 71 19.18 -32.82 4.87
C LEU A 71 18.81 -32.10 3.55
N LYS A 72 17.54 -32.05 3.20
CA LYS A 72 17.04 -31.39 1.99
C LYS A 72 16.10 -30.25 2.30
N THR A 73 16.09 -29.27 1.41
CA THR A 73 15.07 -28.23 1.41
C THR A 73 13.90 -28.70 0.56
N GLU A 74 12.73 -28.70 1.15
CA GLU A 74 11.46 -29.04 0.51
C GLU A 74 10.66 -27.78 0.29
N GLU A 75 10.02 -27.66 -0.87
CA GLU A 75 9.08 -26.56 -1.16
C GLU A 75 7.66 -27.05 -0.96
N ASN A 76 6.92 -26.34 -0.13
CA ASN A 76 5.53 -26.61 0.18
C ASN A 76 4.68 -25.37 -0.15
N SER A 77 3.38 -25.59 -0.32
CA SER A 77 2.40 -24.52 -0.44
C SER A 77 1.57 -24.45 0.84
N LEU A 78 1.42 -23.26 1.37
CA LEU A 78 0.63 -23.00 2.56
C LEU A 78 -0.64 -22.26 2.18
N GLU A 79 -1.78 -22.89 2.38
CA GLU A 79 -3.10 -22.31 2.15
C GLU A 79 -3.47 -21.33 3.28
N GLU A 80 -4.41 -20.42 3.00
CA GLU A 80 -4.80 -19.36 3.95
C GLU A 80 -5.30 -19.92 5.29
N GLU A 81 -6.02 -21.02 5.28
CA GLU A 81 -6.55 -21.69 6.48
C GLU A 81 -5.46 -22.25 7.40
N ASN A 82 -4.30 -22.59 6.83
CA ASN A 82 -3.16 -23.15 7.55
C ASN A 82 -2.10 -22.10 7.88
N TYR A 83 -2.32 -20.85 7.49
CA TYR A 83 -1.37 -19.78 7.73
C TYR A 83 -1.35 -19.35 9.20
N GLU A 84 -0.22 -19.56 9.83
CA GLU A 84 0.06 -19.03 11.15
C GLU A 84 0.67 -17.62 11.05
N LEU A 85 0.20 -16.73 11.92
CA LEU A 85 0.65 -15.34 11.94
C LEU A 85 2.15 -15.25 12.24
N LEU A 86 2.87 -14.51 11.42
CA LEU A 86 4.27 -14.19 11.66
C LEU A 86 4.38 -13.26 12.89
N ARG A 87 4.80 -13.83 14.02
CA ARG A 87 5.06 -13.10 15.26
C ARG A 87 6.56 -12.96 15.43
N ILE A 88 7.02 -11.73 15.61
CA ILE A 88 8.45 -11.44 15.77
C ILE A 88 8.68 -10.92 17.19
N ASP A 89 9.31 -11.74 18.01
CA ASP A 89 9.85 -11.30 19.30
C ASP A 89 11.31 -10.91 19.12
N GLU A 90 11.59 -9.63 19.17
CA GLU A 90 12.93 -9.07 18.98
C GLU A 90 13.91 -9.47 20.11
N ASN A 91 13.40 -9.98 21.24
CA ASN A 91 14.24 -10.53 22.30
C ASN A 91 14.78 -11.92 21.93
N GLU A 92 14.00 -12.70 21.19
CA GLU A 92 14.34 -14.09 20.84
C GLU A 92 15.02 -14.22 19.47
N VAL A 93 14.84 -13.23 18.58
CA VAL A 93 15.42 -13.26 17.24
C VAL A 93 16.19 -11.99 16.92
N SER A 94 17.21 -12.12 16.09
CA SER A 94 17.83 -11.01 15.36
C SER A 94 17.19 -10.89 13.97
N MET A 95 17.04 -9.68 13.46
CA MET A 95 16.42 -9.41 12.18
C MET A 95 17.39 -8.70 11.23
N GLU A 96 17.57 -9.25 10.05
CA GLU A 96 18.31 -8.64 8.95
C GLU A 96 17.34 -8.27 7.82
N LYS A 97 17.46 -7.05 7.28
CA LYS A 97 16.67 -6.58 6.14
C LYS A 97 17.56 -6.39 4.92
N LYS A 98 17.18 -6.99 3.78
CA LYS A 98 17.79 -6.75 2.48
C LYS A 98 16.78 -6.05 1.59
N ILE A 99 16.98 -4.76 1.33
CA ILE A 99 16.02 -3.89 0.66
C ILE A 99 16.47 -3.66 -0.78
N SER A 100 15.55 -3.88 -1.73
CA SER A 100 15.63 -3.46 -3.13
C SER A 100 14.44 -2.55 -3.45
N LYS A 101 14.38 -2.02 -4.67
CA LYS A 101 13.33 -1.07 -5.05
C LYS A 101 11.91 -1.59 -4.79
N ASP A 102 11.62 -2.80 -5.27
CA ASP A 102 10.28 -3.39 -5.24
C ASP A 102 10.25 -4.73 -4.49
N SER A 103 11.30 -5.04 -3.74
CA SER A 103 11.37 -6.24 -2.91
C SER A 103 12.13 -6.00 -1.62
N VAL A 104 11.67 -6.62 -0.54
CA VAL A 104 12.37 -6.66 0.74
C VAL A 104 12.40 -8.09 1.24
N LYS A 105 13.60 -8.56 1.54
CA LYS A 105 13.81 -9.85 2.20
C LYS A 105 14.09 -9.62 3.67
N ILE A 106 13.33 -10.29 4.54
CA ILE A 106 13.55 -10.32 5.99
C ILE A 106 14.11 -11.68 6.36
N ILE A 107 15.20 -11.68 7.10
CA ILE A 107 15.82 -12.89 7.63
C ILE A 107 15.77 -12.78 9.16
N LEU A 108 15.10 -13.71 9.80
CA LEU A 108 15.04 -13.86 11.25
C LEU A 108 15.93 -15.01 11.68
N LYS A 109 16.84 -14.74 12.59
CA LYS A 109 17.74 -15.74 13.16
C LYS A 109 17.52 -15.78 14.67
N GLY A 110 17.18 -16.94 15.17
CA GLY A 110 17.01 -17.17 16.60
C GLY A 110 18.30 -16.98 17.40
N LYS A 111 18.16 -16.46 18.58
CA LYS A 111 19.25 -16.33 19.56
C LYS A 111 19.29 -17.64 20.35
N ASP A 112 20.18 -18.57 19.94
CA ASP A 112 20.40 -19.87 20.59
C ASP A 112 19.21 -20.86 20.59
N ASN A 113 18.22 -20.66 19.71
CA ASN A 113 17.01 -21.49 19.63
C ASN A 113 16.83 -22.19 18.28
N GLY A 114 17.79 -22.07 17.35
CA GLY A 114 17.79 -22.74 16.05
C GLY A 114 16.77 -22.18 15.03
N ILE A 115 16.03 -21.12 15.37
CA ILE A 115 15.07 -20.50 14.46
C ILE A 115 15.81 -19.84 13.28
N TYR A 116 15.38 -20.17 12.05
CA TYR A 116 15.78 -19.45 10.84
C TYR A 116 14.57 -19.32 9.94
N ILE A 117 14.15 -18.09 9.69
CA ILE A 117 13.02 -17.76 8.82
C ILE A 117 13.48 -16.74 7.81
N GLU A 118 13.22 -17.01 6.54
CA GLU A 118 13.42 -16.05 5.45
C GLU A 118 12.07 -15.77 4.80
N THR A 119 11.70 -14.51 4.73
CA THR A 119 10.45 -14.05 4.10
C THR A 119 10.75 -13.01 3.04
N GLN A 120 9.98 -13.01 1.96
CA GLN A 120 10.12 -12.06 0.87
C GLN A 120 8.82 -11.27 0.70
N PHE A 121 8.96 -9.96 0.72
CA PHE A 121 7.88 -9.03 0.42
C PHE A 121 8.13 -8.42 -0.96
N LEU A 122 7.10 -8.39 -1.78
CA LEU A 122 7.13 -7.74 -3.08
C LEU A 122 6.16 -6.57 -3.11
N LYS A 123 6.54 -5.52 -3.85
CA LYS A 123 5.67 -4.35 -4.07
C LYS A 123 4.95 -4.52 -5.40
N ASP A 124 3.64 -4.71 -5.35
CA ASP A 124 2.76 -4.72 -6.52
C ASP A 124 1.86 -3.48 -6.50
N LYS A 125 1.90 -2.68 -7.58
CA LYS A 125 1.11 -1.45 -7.73
C LYS A 125 1.19 -0.50 -6.53
N GLY A 126 2.39 -0.36 -5.96
CA GLY A 126 2.64 0.50 -4.81
C GLY A 126 2.32 -0.12 -3.44
N ILE A 127 1.85 -1.37 -3.39
CA ILE A 127 1.39 -2.06 -2.18
C ILE A 127 2.30 -3.25 -1.87
N TRP A 128 2.76 -3.36 -0.63
CA TRP A 128 3.59 -4.47 -0.18
C TRP A 128 2.76 -5.71 0.19
N LYS A 129 3.26 -6.88 -0.22
CA LYS A 129 2.67 -8.19 0.09
C LYS A 129 3.76 -9.20 0.40
N LEU A 130 3.46 -10.18 1.25
CA LEU A 130 4.28 -11.36 1.49
C LEU A 130 3.98 -12.41 0.43
N GLU A 131 5.01 -12.93 -0.26
CA GLU A 131 4.94 -13.97 -1.30
C GLU A 131 5.93 -15.10 -1.04
#